data_a454cbd4b09428265d565206c42097f4
#
_entry.id   a454cbd4b09428265d565206c42097f4
#
_cell.length_a   1.000
_cell.length_b   1.000
_cell.length_c   1.000
_cell.angle_alpha   90.00
_cell.angle_beta   90.00
_cell.angle_gamma   90.00
#
_symmetry.space_group_name_H-M   'P 1'
#
loop_
_entity.id
_entity.type
_entity.pdbx_description
1 polymer ?
#
loop_
_entity_poly.entity_id
_entity_poly.type
_entity_poly.pdbx_seq_one_letter_code
_entity_poly.pdbx_strand_id
1 'polypeptide(L)'
;VREHVPRTRVLAGLSAALVATALWGFTFLGPAAVDPVNVYYLVLGRYAVFGLMSAAVLATRLDRLRALGPRRAAGAAHLGIVGYIGFYLLLSMSASVGGGVLASAMTGLIPVMVMLASNLIEKVLPWRHCLLPLAVISTGLFLVNGSAGSFGTDGGRREALIGAALGFAACLAWSYFVIVNKILIRRAGPAVDNATWTACIGLAAFAGSLVLLPVAESADGASPFAGFDALWPFAMWCVALAVLGSWCATWFWNIASKRLPSTVMGPIIGMEAVFGAFFYLLWDQRTPTVSELCGGLLVITGVVLCVYALARVRPPAPGPAPAPARGVRR
;
A
#
# COMPACT_ATOMS: atom_id res chain seq x y z
N VAL A 1 27.18 -6.56 10.05
CA VAL A 1 26.67 -7.63 10.94
C VAL A 1 25.21 -7.81 10.59
N ARG A 2 24.85 -8.86 9.80
CA ARG A 2 23.46 -9.26 9.59
C ARG A 2 23.06 -10.12 10.79
N GLU A 3 22.38 -9.52 11.76
CA GLU A 3 21.79 -10.25 12.89
C GLU A 3 20.88 -11.36 12.38
N HIS A 4 21.00 -12.53 12.99
CA HIS A 4 20.08 -13.65 12.76
C HIS A 4 18.70 -13.22 13.24
N VAL A 5 17.82 -12.86 12.27
CA VAL A 5 16.46 -12.38 12.60
C VAL A 5 15.68 -13.56 13.18
N PRO A 6 15.24 -13.52 14.44
CA PRO A 6 14.49 -14.61 15.05
C PRO A 6 13.23 -14.94 14.24
N ARG A 7 12.89 -16.23 14.09
CA ARG A 7 11.67 -16.66 13.39
C ARG A 7 10.40 -15.94 13.86
N THR A 8 10.30 -15.71 15.17
CA THR A 8 9.20 -14.96 15.78
C THR A 8 9.08 -13.53 15.24
N ARG A 9 10.21 -12.87 14.96
CA ARG A 9 10.24 -11.51 14.41
C ARG A 9 9.76 -11.46 12.95
N VAL A 10 10.11 -12.49 12.17
CA VAL A 10 9.65 -12.64 10.78
C VAL A 10 8.15 -12.93 10.75
N LEU A 11 7.67 -13.88 11.56
CA LEU A 11 6.24 -14.22 11.65
C LEU A 11 5.40 -13.00 12.04
N ALA A 12 5.81 -12.26 13.07
CA ALA A 12 5.12 -11.03 13.47
C ALA A 12 5.12 -9.95 12.37
N GLY A 13 6.18 -9.90 11.55
CA GLY A 13 6.23 -9.04 10.37
C GLY A 13 5.24 -9.47 9.29
N LEU A 14 5.18 -10.78 8.98
CA LEU A 14 4.27 -11.36 8.00
C LEU A 14 2.81 -11.16 8.42
N SER A 15 2.48 -11.47 9.67
CA SER A 15 1.11 -11.26 10.19
C SER A 15 0.70 -9.79 10.11
N ALA A 16 1.59 -8.86 10.47
CA ALA A 16 1.31 -7.43 10.35
C ALA A 16 1.10 -7.00 8.89
N ALA A 17 1.91 -7.52 7.94
CA ALA A 17 1.74 -7.21 6.52
C ALA A 17 0.41 -7.75 5.98
N LEU A 18 0.02 -8.99 6.34
CA LEU A 18 -1.26 -9.58 5.93
C LEU A 18 -2.45 -8.82 6.51
N VAL A 19 -2.39 -8.41 7.78
CA VAL A 19 -3.45 -7.58 8.37
C VAL A 19 -3.54 -6.23 7.64
N ALA A 20 -2.42 -5.58 7.34
CA ALA A 20 -2.40 -4.33 6.60
C ALA A 20 -3.06 -4.46 5.21
N THR A 21 -2.70 -5.51 4.45
CA THR A 21 -3.27 -5.75 3.11
C THR A 21 -4.73 -6.16 3.16
N ALA A 22 -5.18 -6.89 4.19
CA ALA A 22 -6.60 -7.17 4.41
C ALA A 22 -7.39 -5.88 4.67
N LEU A 23 -6.87 -4.98 5.52
CA LEU A 23 -7.49 -3.70 5.81
C LEU A 23 -7.51 -2.76 4.58
N TRP A 24 -6.49 -2.81 3.73
CA TRP A 24 -6.51 -2.09 2.46
C TRP A 24 -7.50 -2.71 1.48
N GLY A 25 -7.56 -4.05 1.36
CA GLY A 25 -8.57 -4.74 0.56
C GLY A 25 -10.01 -4.38 0.97
N PHE A 26 -10.28 -4.23 2.28
CA PHE A 26 -11.57 -3.74 2.78
C PHE A 26 -11.94 -2.36 2.20
N THR A 27 -10.95 -1.50 1.90
CA THR A 27 -11.23 -0.17 1.36
C THR A 27 -11.87 -0.18 -0.03
N PHE A 28 -11.78 -1.30 -0.76
CA PHE A 28 -12.41 -1.45 -2.08
C PHE A 28 -13.95 -1.46 -2.01
N LEU A 29 -14.53 -1.74 -0.84
CA LEU A 29 -15.97 -1.61 -0.62
C LEU A 29 -16.46 -0.17 -0.59
N GLY A 30 -15.58 0.77 -0.22
CA GLY A 30 -15.95 2.16 0.03
C GLY A 30 -16.79 2.79 -1.09
N PRO A 31 -16.33 2.80 -2.35
CA PRO A 31 -17.11 3.38 -3.46
C PRO A 31 -18.48 2.74 -3.63
N ALA A 32 -18.59 1.42 -3.59
CA ALA A 32 -19.86 0.71 -3.73
C ALA A 32 -20.82 0.99 -2.56
N ALA A 33 -20.27 1.18 -1.36
CA ALA A 33 -21.06 1.37 -0.14
C ALA A 33 -21.64 2.78 0.01
N VAL A 34 -21.08 3.77 -0.70
CA VAL A 34 -21.56 5.16 -0.65
C VAL A 34 -22.24 5.59 -1.96
N ASP A 35 -22.38 4.69 -2.94
CA ASP A 35 -23.10 4.98 -4.18
C ASP A 35 -24.51 5.53 -3.88
N PRO A 36 -24.96 6.60 -4.52
CA PRO A 36 -24.40 7.32 -5.66
C PRO A 36 -23.46 8.52 -5.32
N VAL A 37 -22.93 8.60 -4.10
CA VAL A 37 -22.06 9.69 -3.69
C VAL A 37 -20.75 9.65 -4.47
N ASN A 38 -20.32 10.82 -4.94
CA ASN A 38 -19.06 10.98 -5.64
C ASN A 38 -17.87 10.50 -4.79
N VAL A 39 -17.05 9.60 -5.37
CA VAL A 39 -15.92 8.97 -4.71
C VAL A 39 -14.86 9.96 -4.18
N TYR A 40 -14.73 11.15 -4.80
CA TYR A 40 -13.80 12.16 -4.33
C TYR A 40 -14.20 12.73 -2.97
N TYR A 41 -15.50 12.87 -2.68
CA TYR A 41 -15.97 13.21 -1.33
C TYR A 41 -15.64 12.13 -0.32
N LEU A 42 -15.73 10.83 -0.71
CA LEU A 42 -15.34 9.73 0.17
C LEU A 42 -13.85 9.80 0.53
N VAL A 43 -13.00 10.11 -0.44
CA VAL A 43 -11.56 10.27 -0.24
C VAL A 43 -11.27 11.46 0.68
N LEU A 44 -11.90 12.61 0.43
CA LEU A 44 -11.80 13.80 1.28
C LEU A 44 -12.24 13.50 2.71
N GLY A 45 -13.43 12.90 2.89
CA GLY A 45 -13.97 12.53 4.20
C GLY A 45 -13.06 11.53 4.93
N ARG A 46 -12.60 10.48 4.24
CA ARG A 46 -11.64 9.50 4.77
C ARG A 46 -10.37 10.18 5.28
N TYR A 47 -9.76 11.06 4.47
CA TYR A 47 -8.52 11.71 4.88
C TYR A 47 -8.73 12.84 5.88
N ALA A 48 -9.90 13.50 5.90
CA ALA A 48 -10.26 14.42 6.97
C ALA A 48 -10.29 13.73 8.33
N VAL A 49 -10.98 12.58 8.44
CA VAL A 49 -11.01 11.80 9.68
C VAL A 49 -9.62 11.28 10.03
N PHE A 50 -8.85 10.76 9.07
CA PHE A 50 -7.48 10.30 9.30
C PHE A 50 -6.57 11.43 9.78
N GLY A 51 -6.71 12.63 9.21
CA GLY A 51 -5.98 13.83 9.62
C GLY A 51 -6.35 14.32 11.02
N LEU A 52 -7.65 14.34 11.36
CA LEU A 52 -8.12 14.70 12.70
C LEU A 52 -7.60 13.73 13.76
N MET A 53 -7.67 12.42 13.51
CA MET A 53 -7.07 11.41 14.39
C MET A 53 -5.56 11.63 14.53
N SER A 54 -4.89 11.94 13.42
CA SER A 54 -3.45 12.20 13.41
C SER A 54 -3.08 13.44 14.21
N ALA A 55 -3.85 14.52 14.06
CA ALA A 55 -3.67 15.74 14.85
C ALA A 55 -3.86 15.49 16.36
N ALA A 56 -4.92 14.73 16.73
CA ALA A 56 -5.16 14.34 18.11
C ALA A 56 -4.01 13.52 18.69
N VAL A 57 -3.50 12.54 17.94
CA VAL A 57 -2.34 11.72 18.37
C VAL A 57 -1.09 12.59 18.51
N LEU A 58 -0.80 13.49 17.59
CA LEU A 58 0.37 14.38 17.67
C LEU A 58 0.25 15.34 18.86
N ALA A 59 -0.95 15.88 19.13
CA ALA A 59 -1.19 16.75 20.26
C ALA A 59 -0.91 16.07 21.62
N THR A 60 -1.22 14.77 21.74
CA THR A 60 -0.95 13.97 22.96
C THR A 60 0.48 13.41 23.01
N ARG A 61 1.28 13.55 21.94
CA ARG A 61 2.63 12.97 21.81
C ARG A 61 3.66 13.98 21.31
N LEU A 62 3.54 15.21 21.77
CA LEU A 62 4.45 16.29 21.36
C LEU A 62 5.91 16.02 21.73
N ASP A 63 6.16 15.32 22.84
CA ASP A 63 7.48 14.84 23.25
C ASP A 63 8.07 13.88 22.21
N ARG A 64 7.28 12.93 21.71
CA ARG A 64 7.68 11.97 20.67
C ARG A 64 7.91 12.64 19.32
N LEU A 65 7.05 13.60 18.96
CA LEU A 65 7.22 14.40 17.74
C LEU A 65 8.51 15.24 17.80
N ARG A 66 8.79 15.89 18.94
CA ARG A 66 10.03 16.63 19.15
C ARG A 66 11.25 15.72 19.08
N ALA A 67 11.19 14.52 19.70
CA ALA A 67 12.25 13.51 19.64
C ALA A 67 12.48 12.97 18.21
N LEU A 68 11.42 12.87 17.39
CA LEU A 68 11.53 12.50 15.98
C LEU A 68 12.33 13.53 15.18
N GLY A 69 12.10 14.80 15.46
CA GLY A 69 12.75 15.94 14.82
C GLY A 69 12.14 16.32 13.47
N PRO A 70 12.31 17.59 13.04
CA PRO A 70 11.58 18.13 11.88
C PRO A 70 11.93 17.44 10.57
N ARG A 71 13.19 17.06 10.34
CA ARG A 71 13.62 16.38 9.11
C ARG A 71 12.96 15.01 8.93
N ARG A 72 12.85 14.23 10.01
CA ARG A 72 12.22 12.91 9.97
C ARG A 72 10.70 13.02 9.90
N ALA A 73 10.11 13.98 10.60
CA ALA A 73 8.69 14.29 10.49
C ALA A 73 8.31 14.71 9.06
N ALA A 74 9.07 15.60 8.43
CA ALA A 74 8.90 15.96 7.03
C ALA A 74 9.10 14.76 6.09
N GLY A 75 10.05 13.86 6.42
CA GLY A 75 10.24 12.59 5.73
C GLY A 75 9.01 11.67 5.79
N ALA A 76 8.31 11.61 6.92
CA ALA A 76 7.06 10.87 7.03
C ALA A 76 5.91 11.62 6.32
N ALA A 77 5.83 12.93 6.46
CA ALA A 77 4.78 13.76 5.87
C ALA A 77 4.78 13.68 4.33
N HIS A 78 5.95 13.79 3.67
CA HIS A 78 6.00 13.71 2.20
C HIS A 78 5.52 12.35 1.68
N LEU A 79 5.65 11.28 2.45
CA LEU A 79 5.11 9.95 2.10
C LEU A 79 3.57 9.97 2.08
N GLY A 80 2.94 10.77 2.97
CA GLY A 80 1.49 11.00 2.92
C GLY A 80 1.06 11.71 1.63
N ILE A 81 1.83 12.69 1.18
CA ILE A 81 1.55 13.39 -0.08
C ILE A 81 1.75 12.46 -1.28
N VAL A 82 2.91 11.83 -1.42
CA VAL A 82 3.23 11.04 -2.61
C VAL A 82 2.46 9.72 -2.64
N GLY A 83 2.47 8.98 -1.53
CA GLY A 83 1.90 7.63 -1.48
C GLY A 83 0.38 7.61 -1.37
N TYR A 84 -0.24 8.59 -0.70
CA TYR A 84 -1.69 8.62 -0.55
C TYR A 84 -2.35 9.52 -1.60
N ILE A 85 -1.93 10.78 -1.68
CA ILE A 85 -2.60 11.74 -2.57
C ILE A 85 -2.09 11.61 -4.00
N GLY A 86 -0.78 11.58 -4.21
CA GLY A 86 -0.18 11.43 -5.54
C GLY A 86 -0.63 10.14 -6.22
N PHE A 87 -0.56 9.01 -5.49
CA PHE A 87 -1.06 7.73 -5.99
C PHE A 87 -2.54 7.81 -6.37
N TYR A 88 -3.38 8.31 -5.45
CA TYR A 88 -4.83 8.33 -5.67
C TYR A 88 -5.22 9.28 -6.82
N LEU A 89 -4.63 10.47 -6.87
CA LEU A 89 -4.88 11.43 -7.93
C LEU A 89 -4.50 10.87 -9.31
N LEU A 90 -3.31 10.32 -9.43
CA LEU A 90 -2.83 9.71 -10.68
C LEU A 90 -3.69 8.50 -11.11
N LEU A 91 -4.10 7.67 -10.13
CA LEU A 91 -4.98 6.53 -10.39
C LEU A 91 -6.37 6.98 -10.85
N SER A 92 -6.94 8.00 -10.21
CA SER A 92 -8.24 8.55 -10.58
C SER A 92 -8.20 9.18 -11.99
N MET A 93 -7.13 9.91 -12.30
CA MET A 93 -6.93 10.45 -13.66
C MET A 93 -6.74 9.33 -14.69
N SER A 94 -6.04 8.24 -14.33
CA SER A 94 -5.93 7.05 -15.17
C SER A 94 -7.31 6.45 -15.47
N ALA A 95 -8.15 6.33 -14.45
CA ALA A 95 -9.49 5.78 -14.58
C ALA A 95 -10.43 6.67 -15.41
N SER A 96 -10.34 8.00 -15.25
CA SER A 96 -11.18 8.95 -15.99
C SER A 96 -10.82 9.03 -17.47
N VAL A 97 -9.54 8.87 -17.83
CA VAL A 97 -9.07 8.99 -19.24
C VAL A 97 -9.04 7.63 -19.93
N GLY A 98 -8.54 6.60 -19.26
CA GLY A 98 -8.31 5.27 -19.85
C GLY A 98 -9.33 4.21 -19.43
N GLY A 99 -10.28 4.57 -18.58
CA GLY A 99 -11.28 3.64 -18.03
C GLY A 99 -10.81 2.90 -16.76
N GLY A 100 -11.77 2.56 -15.90
CA GLY A 100 -11.51 1.92 -14.60
C GLY A 100 -10.82 0.55 -14.71
N VAL A 101 -11.12 -0.22 -15.76
CA VAL A 101 -10.49 -1.53 -16.01
C VAL A 101 -8.99 -1.39 -16.25
N LEU A 102 -8.58 -0.41 -17.07
CA LEU A 102 -7.17 -0.14 -17.34
C LEU A 102 -6.45 0.32 -16.06
N ALA A 103 -7.04 1.25 -15.32
CA ALA A 103 -6.49 1.73 -14.06
C ALA A 103 -6.30 0.58 -13.05
N SER A 104 -7.30 -0.30 -12.91
CA SER A 104 -7.22 -1.50 -12.05
C SER A 104 -6.12 -2.45 -12.51
N ALA A 105 -6.00 -2.71 -13.82
CA ALA A 105 -4.95 -3.57 -14.37
C ALA A 105 -3.55 -3.00 -14.09
N MET A 106 -3.39 -1.66 -14.15
CA MET A 106 -2.12 -1.01 -13.81
C MET A 106 -1.75 -1.24 -12.35
N THR A 107 -2.68 -1.14 -11.40
CA THR A 107 -2.37 -1.38 -9.98
C THR A 107 -1.84 -2.79 -9.70
N GLY A 108 -2.22 -3.78 -10.53
CA GLY A 108 -1.65 -5.13 -10.49
C GLY A 108 -0.14 -5.19 -10.72
N LEU A 109 0.48 -4.12 -11.28
CA LEU A 109 1.94 -4.04 -11.43
C LEU A 109 2.67 -3.67 -10.13
N ILE A 110 1.98 -3.15 -9.12
CA ILE A 110 2.61 -2.68 -7.87
C ILE A 110 3.45 -3.76 -7.19
N PRO A 111 2.94 -4.99 -6.95
CA PRO A 111 3.74 -6.05 -6.34
C PRO A 111 5.01 -6.37 -7.13
N VAL A 112 4.89 -6.34 -8.46
CA VAL A 112 6.00 -6.57 -9.39
C VAL A 112 7.06 -5.48 -9.22
N MET A 113 6.65 -4.22 -9.31
CA MET A 113 7.54 -3.06 -9.23
C MET A 113 8.24 -2.98 -7.88
N VAL A 114 7.48 -3.18 -6.78
CA VAL A 114 8.05 -3.17 -5.42
C VAL A 114 9.06 -4.30 -5.24
N MET A 115 8.77 -5.52 -5.72
CA MET A 115 9.70 -6.64 -5.60
C MET A 115 10.97 -6.41 -6.41
N LEU A 116 10.84 -6.01 -7.68
CA LEU A 116 11.99 -5.77 -8.55
C LEU A 116 12.86 -4.62 -8.04
N ALA A 117 12.27 -3.45 -7.77
CA ALA A 117 13.01 -2.29 -7.27
C ALA A 117 13.66 -2.57 -5.91
N SER A 118 12.95 -3.24 -5.00
CA SER A 118 13.49 -3.61 -3.70
C SER A 118 14.64 -4.59 -3.81
N ASN A 119 14.55 -5.57 -4.71
CA ASN A 119 15.63 -6.54 -4.88
C ASN A 119 16.88 -5.92 -5.54
N LEU A 120 16.70 -4.93 -6.42
CA LEU A 120 17.82 -4.13 -6.94
C LEU A 120 18.57 -3.38 -5.84
N ILE A 121 17.82 -2.84 -4.85
CA ILE A 121 18.37 -2.04 -3.75
C ILE A 121 18.95 -2.94 -2.65
N GLU A 122 18.18 -3.92 -2.20
CA GLU A 122 18.51 -4.75 -1.02
C GLU A 122 19.31 -6.00 -1.36
N LYS A 123 19.21 -6.50 -2.61
CA LYS A 123 19.88 -7.72 -3.11
C LYS A 123 19.69 -8.93 -2.16
N VAL A 124 18.46 -9.12 -1.70
CA VAL A 124 18.14 -10.15 -0.69
C VAL A 124 18.01 -11.52 -1.32
N LEU A 125 17.38 -11.61 -2.50
CA LEU A 125 17.11 -12.85 -3.20
C LEU A 125 17.86 -12.91 -4.54
N PRO A 126 18.43 -14.08 -4.91
CA PRO A 126 18.85 -14.31 -6.29
C PRO A 126 17.69 -14.16 -7.25
N TRP A 127 17.89 -13.53 -8.40
CA TRP A 127 16.83 -13.22 -9.37
C TRP A 127 15.98 -14.43 -9.77
N ARG A 128 16.60 -15.60 -9.94
CA ARG A 128 15.89 -16.87 -10.23
C ARG A 128 14.80 -17.22 -9.20
N HIS A 129 14.96 -16.77 -7.94
CA HIS A 129 13.98 -17.00 -6.88
C HIS A 129 12.93 -15.89 -6.79
N CYS A 130 13.15 -14.77 -7.49
CA CYS A 130 12.18 -13.69 -7.62
C CYS A 130 11.22 -13.92 -8.80
N LEU A 131 11.73 -14.40 -9.94
CA LEU A 131 10.98 -14.46 -11.20
C LEU A 131 9.78 -15.40 -11.13
N LEU A 132 9.94 -16.59 -10.53
CA LEU A 132 8.84 -17.56 -10.43
C LEU A 132 7.67 -17.05 -9.57
N PRO A 133 7.88 -16.61 -8.30
CA PRO A 133 6.81 -16.01 -7.52
C PRO A 133 6.15 -14.84 -8.24
N LEU A 134 6.95 -14.00 -8.91
CA LEU A 134 6.48 -12.85 -9.63
C LEU A 134 5.55 -13.21 -10.79
N ALA A 135 5.95 -14.18 -11.63
CA ALA A 135 5.12 -14.67 -12.72
C ALA A 135 3.80 -15.25 -12.22
N VAL A 136 3.85 -16.05 -11.14
CA VAL A 136 2.65 -16.66 -10.55
C VAL A 136 1.70 -15.58 -10.00
N ILE A 137 2.22 -14.57 -9.27
CA ILE A 137 1.41 -13.46 -8.75
C ILE A 137 0.82 -12.65 -9.89
N SER A 138 1.60 -12.30 -10.91
CA SER A 138 1.13 -11.51 -12.05
C SER A 138 0.02 -12.22 -12.80
N THR A 139 0.15 -13.53 -13.02
CA THR A 139 -0.91 -14.33 -13.63
C THR A 139 -2.16 -14.37 -12.75
N GLY A 140 -2.00 -14.54 -11.44
CA GLY A 140 -3.11 -14.51 -10.48
C GLY A 140 -3.84 -13.17 -10.48
N LEU A 141 -3.12 -12.06 -10.42
CA LEU A 141 -3.70 -10.71 -10.47
C LEU A 141 -4.40 -10.43 -11.79
N PHE A 142 -3.83 -10.90 -12.91
CA PHE A 142 -4.47 -10.80 -14.22
C PHE A 142 -5.81 -11.54 -14.24
N LEU A 143 -5.89 -12.74 -13.67
CA LEU A 143 -7.14 -13.51 -13.61
C LEU A 143 -8.18 -12.88 -12.68
N VAL A 144 -7.78 -12.36 -11.52
CA VAL A 144 -8.70 -11.66 -10.59
C VAL A 144 -9.26 -10.39 -11.23
N ASN A 145 -8.41 -9.57 -11.85
CA ASN A 145 -8.83 -8.29 -12.43
C ASN A 145 -9.46 -8.45 -13.83
N GLY A 146 -9.06 -9.46 -14.59
CA GLY A 146 -9.56 -9.71 -15.95
C GLY A 146 -11.02 -10.18 -15.99
N SER A 147 -11.53 -10.72 -14.88
CA SER A 147 -12.96 -11.07 -14.75
C SER A 147 -13.87 -9.85 -14.63
N ALA A 148 -13.33 -8.67 -14.32
CA ALA A 148 -14.09 -7.44 -14.09
C ALA A 148 -14.52 -6.71 -15.37
N GLY A 149 -14.22 -7.23 -16.56
CA GLY A 149 -14.67 -6.66 -17.85
C GLY A 149 -13.61 -6.71 -18.95
N SER A 150 -14.05 -6.59 -20.18
CA SER A 150 -13.16 -6.50 -21.35
C SER A 150 -12.34 -5.21 -21.30
N PHE A 151 -11.07 -5.29 -21.71
CA PHE A 151 -10.15 -4.15 -21.85
C PHE A 151 -10.58 -3.12 -22.92
N GLY A 152 -11.90 -3.02 -23.21
CA GLY A 152 -12.45 -2.00 -24.10
C GLY A 152 -12.35 -0.63 -23.43
N THR A 153 -11.53 0.25 -23.97
CA THR A 153 -11.63 1.69 -23.69
C THR A 153 -12.70 2.23 -24.65
N ASP A 154 -13.70 2.93 -24.11
CA ASP A 154 -14.66 3.70 -24.94
C ASP A 154 -13.95 4.85 -25.66
N GLY A 155 -12.73 5.17 -25.25
CA GLY A 155 -11.80 6.14 -25.83
C GLY A 155 -10.88 5.51 -26.88
N GLY A 156 -10.33 6.36 -27.75
CA GLY A 156 -9.38 5.94 -28.77
C GLY A 156 -8.02 5.50 -28.20
N ARG A 157 -7.11 5.08 -29.09
CA ARG A 157 -5.75 4.63 -28.73
C ARG A 157 -4.96 5.66 -27.91
N ARG A 158 -5.22 6.94 -28.11
CA ARG A 158 -4.55 8.05 -27.39
C ARG A 158 -4.95 8.07 -25.91
N GLU A 159 -6.25 7.98 -25.63
CA GLU A 159 -6.80 7.95 -24.27
C GLU A 159 -6.32 6.73 -23.51
N ALA A 160 -6.27 5.56 -24.15
CA ALA A 160 -5.71 4.35 -23.57
C ALA A 160 -4.21 4.52 -23.18
N LEU A 161 -3.41 5.12 -24.05
CA LEU A 161 -1.98 5.38 -23.76
C LEU A 161 -1.77 6.39 -22.62
N ILE A 162 -2.55 7.47 -22.60
CA ILE A 162 -2.49 8.47 -21.51
C ILE A 162 -2.93 7.83 -20.19
N GLY A 163 -4.05 7.09 -20.20
CA GLY A 163 -4.55 6.36 -19.04
C GLY A 163 -3.52 5.37 -18.50
N ALA A 164 -2.87 4.59 -19.38
CA ALA A 164 -1.82 3.66 -19.00
C ALA A 164 -0.59 4.37 -18.40
N ALA A 165 -0.17 5.51 -18.97
CA ALA A 165 0.95 6.29 -18.45
C ALA A 165 0.65 6.87 -17.05
N LEU A 166 -0.57 7.37 -16.83
CA LEU A 166 -1.02 7.86 -15.53
C LEU A 166 -1.11 6.73 -14.50
N GLY A 167 -1.67 5.57 -14.88
CA GLY A 167 -1.73 4.39 -14.03
C GLY A 167 -0.34 3.87 -13.67
N PHE A 168 0.60 3.87 -14.60
CA PHE A 168 2.00 3.52 -14.34
C PHE A 168 2.66 4.51 -13.38
N ALA A 169 2.42 5.81 -13.53
CA ALA A 169 2.90 6.84 -12.61
C ALA A 169 2.32 6.66 -11.20
N ALA A 170 1.03 6.28 -11.09
CA ALA A 170 0.42 5.91 -9.81
C ALA A 170 1.15 4.73 -9.16
N CYS A 171 1.44 3.66 -9.93
CA CYS A 171 2.20 2.53 -9.42
C CYS A 171 3.60 2.90 -8.95
N LEU A 172 4.27 3.83 -9.64
CA LEU A 172 5.56 4.38 -9.20
C LEU A 172 5.42 5.11 -7.86
N ALA A 173 4.40 5.95 -7.70
CA ALA A 173 4.14 6.69 -6.46
C ALA A 173 3.90 5.75 -5.27
N TRP A 174 3.09 4.70 -5.45
CA TRP A 174 2.86 3.72 -4.39
C TRP A 174 4.10 2.86 -4.11
N SER A 175 4.80 2.41 -5.13
CA SER A 175 6.05 1.65 -4.97
C SER A 175 7.13 2.47 -4.25
N TYR A 176 7.22 3.75 -4.58
CA TYR A 176 8.06 4.72 -3.87
C TYR A 176 7.67 4.79 -2.39
N PHE A 177 6.38 4.97 -2.08
CA PHE A 177 5.90 4.98 -0.69
C PHE A 177 6.35 3.73 0.06
N VAL A 178 6.12 2.54 -0.50
CA VAL A 178 6.46 1.27 0.15
C VAL A 178 7.95 1.17 0.46
N ILE A 179 8.80 1.48 -0.51
CA ILE A 179 10.26 1.33 -0.39
C ILE A 179 10.84 2.42 0.50
N VAL A 180 10.47 3.67 0.25
CA VAL A 180 11.05 4.82 0.96
C VAL A 180 10.53 4.89 2.40
N ASN A 181 9.27 4.57 2.66
CA ASN A 181 8.74 4.44 4.03
C ASN A 181 9.59 3.49 4.86
N LYS A 182 9.89 2.30 4.31
CA LYS A 182 10.74 1.34 5.01
C LYS A 182 12.15 1.89 5.26
N ILE A 183 12.77 2.51 4.25
CA ILE A 183 14.11 3.08 4.39
C ILE A 183 14.13 4.16 5.47
N LEU A 184 13.17 5.08 5.44
CA LEU A 184 13.11 6.21 6.37
C LEU A 184 12.78 5.78 7.79
N ILE A 185 11.78 4.90 7.97
CA ILE A 185 11.39 4.44 9.32
C ILE A 185 12.50 3.59 9.97
N ARG A 186 13.28 2.83 9.19
CA ARG A 186 14.44 2.10 9.68
C ARG A 186 15.61 3.02 10.03
N ARG A 187 15.88 4.03 9.19
CA ARG A 187 16.91 5.05 9.48
C ARG A 187 16.59 5.90 10.69
N ALA A 188 15.32 6.12 10.95
CA ALA A 188 14.86 6.83 12.13
C ALA A 188 15.11 6.05 13.44
N GLY A 189 15.34 4.74 13.35
CA GLY A 189 15.78 3.87 14.43
C GLY A 189 14.64 3.09 15.13
N PRO A 190 14.99 2.12 15.97
CA PRO A 190 14.01 1.23 16.61
C PRO A 190 13.12 1.95 17.63
N ALA A 191 13.59 3.07 18.19
CA ALA A 191 12.87 3.87 19.18
C ALA A 191 11.78 4.77 18.56
N VAL A 192 11.67 4.82 17.21
CA VAL A 192 10.63 5.62 16.56
C VAL A 192 9.25 5.11 16.94
N ASP A 193 8.46 6.00 17.54
CA ASP A 193 7.08 5.73 17.87
C ASP A 193 6.23 5.59 16.59
N ASN A 194 5.64 4.41 16.44
CA ASN A 194 4.90 4.06 15.23
C ASN A 194 3.64 4.93 15.05
N ALA A 195 2.99 5.31 16.16
CA ALA A 195 1.82 6.17 16.11
C ALA A 195 2.17 7.58 15.65
N THR A 196 3.28 8.15 16.16
CA THR A 196 3.79 9.47 15.74
C THR A 196 4.17 9.46 14.26
N TRP A 197 4.83 8.40 13.77
CA TRP A 197 5.17 8.26 12.36
C TRP A 197 3.92 8.19 11.48
N THR A 198 2.94 7.33 11.83
CA THR A 198 1.67 7.20 11.11
C THR A 198 0.88 8.52 11.11
N ALA A 199 0.89 9.24 12.23
CA ALA A 199 0.20 10.52 12.35
C ALA A 199 0.83 11.62 11.47
N CYS A 200 2.15 11.65 11.31
CA CYS A 200 2.79 12.58 10.35
C CYS A 200 2.34 12.29 8.91
N ILE A 201 2.22 11.00 8.54
CA ILE A 201 1.70 10.57 7.22
C ILE A 201 0.24 11.04 7.06
N GLY A 202 -0.61 10.76 8.07
CA GLY A 202 -2.04 11.04 7.98
C GLY A 202 -2.38 12.52 7.94
N LEU A 203 -1.68 13.34 8.73
CA LEU A 203 -1.89 14.78 8.70
C LEU A 203 -1.50 15.38 7.35
N ALA A 204 -0.40 14.92 6.75
CA ALA A 204 0.01 15.36 5.43
C ALA A 204 -0.92 14.85 4.33
N ALA A 205 -1.44 13.61 4.43
CA ALA A 205 -2.43 13.08 3.51
C ALA A 205 -3.71 13.92 3.55
N PHE A 206 -4.18 14.34 4.73
CA PHE A 206 -5.31 15.26 4.86
C PHE A 206 -5.02 16.60 4.19
N ALA A 207 -3.92 17.25 4.55
CA ALA A 207 -3.56 18.54 3.94
C ALA A 207 -3.46 18.47 2.40
N GLY A 208 -2.86 17.39 1.89
CA GLY A 208 -2.76 17.15 0.45
C GLY A 208 -4.10 16.81 -0.20
N SER A 209 -5.04 16.17 0.50
CA SER A 209 -6.34 15.81 -0.07
C SER A 209 -7.20 17.04 -0.41
N LEU A 210 -6.95 18.18 0.21
CA LEU A 210 -7.69 19.41 -0.07
C LEU A 210 -7.59 19.86 -1.54
N VAL A 211 -6.55 19.44 -2.26
CA VAL A 211 -6.43 19.66 -3.72
C VAL A 211 -7.54 18.95 -4.51
N LEU A 212 -8.20 17.95 -3.92
CA LEU A 212 -9.30 17.22 -4.55
C LEU A 212 -10.66 17.93 -4.41
N LEU A 213 -10.78 19.00 -3.60
CA LEU A 213 -12.04 19.74 -3.42
C LEU A 213 -12.64 20.22 -4.74
N PRO A 214 -11.91 20.96 -5.60
CA PRO A 214 -12.45 21.40 -6.88
C PRO A 214 -12.85 20.23 -7.80
N VAL A 215 -12.13 19.11 -7.71
CA VAL A 215 -12.44 17.91 -8.48
C VAL A 215 -13.73 17.26 -7.97
N ALA A 216 -13.92 17.18 -6.66
CA ALA A 216 -15.14 16.66 -6.05
C ALA A 216 -16.38 17.48 -6.39
N GLU A 217 -16.24 18.79 -6.49
CA GLU A 217 -17.33 19.69 -6.86
C GLU A 217 -17.71 19.63 -8.35
N SER A 218 -16.75 19.32 -9.22
CA SER A 218 -16.94 19.28 -10.67
C SER A 218 -17.21 17.88 -11.23
N ALA A 219 -16.96 16.83 -10.47
CA ALA A 219 -17.13 15.45 -10.93
C ALA A 219 -18.59 14.97 -10.76
N ASP A 220 -19.00 14.05 -11.62
CA ASP A 220 -20.33 13.43 -11.56
C ASP A 220 -20.55 12.66 -10.25
N GLY A 221 -21.79 12.58 -9.82
CA GLY A 221 -22.23 11.88 -8.62
C GLY A 221 -22.91 12.80 -7.61
N ALA A 222 -23.59 12.20 -6.63
CA ALA A 222 -24.31 12.94 -5.63
C ALA A 222 -23.37 13.58 -4.59
N SER A 223 -23.80 14.74 -4.07
CA SER A 223 -23.17 15.33 -2.89
C SER A 223 -23.64 14.62 -1.61
N PRO A 224 -22.74 14.31 -0.66
CA PRO A 224 -23.16 13.72 0.62
C PRO A 224 -23.93 14.71 1.51
N PHE A 225 -23.94 15.98 1.15
CA PHE A 225 -24.58 17.06 1.93
C PHE A 225 -26.05 17.30 1.55
N ALA A 226 -26.65 16.46 0.71
CA ALA A 226 -28.04 16.59 0.27
C ALA A 226 -29.09 16.36 1.38
N GLY A 227 -28.71 15.76 2.50
CA GLY A 227 -29.57 15.52 3.67
C GLY A 227 -28.93 14.61 4.70
N PHE A 228 -29.56 14.53 5.88
CA PHE A 228 -29.02 13.71 6.99
C PHE A 228 -28.98 12.22 6.65
N ASP A 229 -29.98 11.71 5.94
CA ASP A 229 -30.09 10.30 5.56
C ASP A 229 -28.95 9.85 4.61
N ALA A 230 -28.45 10.76 3.76
CA ALA A 230 -27.29 10.52 2.92
C ALA A 230 -25.97 10.72 3.69
N LEU A 231 -25.92 11.75 4.53
CA LEU A 231 -24.71 12.15 5.26
C LEU A 231 -24.29 11.08 6.30
N TRP A 232 -25.23 10.47 7.02
CA TRP A 232 -24.90 9.55 8.10
C TRP A 232 -24.17 8.27 7.63
N PRO A 233 -24.70 7.51 6.65
CA PRO A 233 -23.99 6.34 6.12
C PRO A 233 -22.65 6.72 5.52
N PHE A 234 -22.58 7.84 4.78
CA PHE A 234 -21.35 8.36 4.22
C PHE A 234 -20.28 8.65 5.30
N ALA A 235 -20.68 9.35 6.38
CA ALA A 235 -19.78 9.67 7.49
C ALA A 235 -19.27 8.39 8.18
N MET A 236 -20.14 7.40 8.40
CA MET A 236 -19.75 6.11 8.96
C MET A 236 -18.70 5.39 8.09
N TRP A 237 -18.87 5.40 6.76
CA TRP A 237 -17.88 4.83 5.84
C TRP A 237 -16.58 5.63 5.84
N CYS A 238 -16.62 6.96 5.89
CA CYS A 238 -15.43 7.78 6.04
C CYS A 238 -14.65 7.41 7.32
N VAL A 239 -15.34 7.22 8.45
CA VAL A 239 -14.72 6.80 9.71
C VAL A 239 -14.15 5.38 9.59
N ALA A 240 -14.92 4.41 9.08
CA ALA A 240 -14.45 3.04 8.92
C ALA A 240 -13.19 2.96 8.05
N LEU A 241 -13.20 3.63 6.89
CA LEU A 241 -12.06 3.66 5.98
C LEU A 241 -10.86 4.42 6.56
N ALA A 242 -11.10 5.50 7.33
CA ALA A 242 -10.02 6.23 7.99
C ALA A 242 -9.36 5.40 9.10
N VAL A 243 -10.17 4.77 9.95
CA VAL A 243 -9.67 3.98 11.08
C VAL A 243 -9.01 2.69 10.58
N LEU A 244 -9.72 1.89 9.81
CA LEU A 244 -9.26 0.58 9.37
C LEU A 244 -8.27 0.70 8.22
N GLY A 245 -8.68 1.31 7.11
CA GLY A 245 -7.92 1.34 5.86
C GLY A 245 -6.81 2.39 5.81
N SER A 246 -6.84 3.43 6.66
CA SER A 246 -5.76 4.41 6.71
C SER A 246 -4.91 4.26 7.97
N TRP A 247 -5.48 4.43 9.16
CA TRP A 247 -4.70 4.40 10.41
C TRP A 247 -4.16 3.00 10.72
N CYS A 248 -5.02 2.02 10.93
CA CYS A 248 -4.62 0.66 11.34
C CYS A 248 -3.77 -0.01 10.25
N ALA A 249 -4.19 0.08 8.98
CA ALA A 249 -3.44 -0.51 7.87
C ALA A 249 -2.02 0.07 7.79
N THR A 250 -1.87 1.40 7.84
CA THR A 250 -0.55 2.05 7.83
C THR A 250 0.28 1.67 9.06
N TRP A 251 -0.35 1.60 10.23
CA TRP A 251 0.36 1.17 11.45
C TRP A 251 0.92 -0.25 11.31
N PHE A 252 0.09 -1.21 10.91
CA PHE A 252 0.55 -2.58 10.71
C PHE A 252 1.60 -2.68 9.60
N TRP A 253 1.43 -1.91 8.50
CA TRP A 253 2.43 -1.81 7.45
C TRP A 253 3.77 -1.28 7.94
N ASN A 254 3.77 -0.29 8.82
CA ASN A 254 4.99 0.24 9.44
C ASN A 254 5.65 -0.81 10.36
N ILE A 255 4.87 -1.62 11.06
CA ILE A 255 5.38 -2.76 11.84
C ILE A 255 6.08 -3.78 10.92
N ALA A 256 5.45 -4.13 9.81
CA ALA A 256 6.01 -5.02 8.80
C ALA A 256 7.30 -4.43 8.19
N SER A 257 7.29 -3.14 7.83
CA SER A 257 8.42 -2.42 7.25
C SER A 257 9.67 -2.45 8.13
N LYS A 258 9.49 -2.45 9.45
CA LYS A 258 10.60 -2.57 10.41
C LYS A 258 11.16 -4.00 10.50
N ARG A 259 10.40 -5.02 10.12
CA ARG A 259 10.71 -6.45 10.34
C ARG A 259 11.05 -7.22 9.08
N LEU A 260 10.44 -6.91 7.96
CA LEU A 260 10.59 -7.68 6.72
C LEU A 260 11.50 -6.99 5.69
N PRO A 261 12.17 -7.76 4.80
CA PRO A 261 12.79 -7.22 3.59
C PRO A 261 11.70 -6.68 2.63
N SER A 262 11.98 -5.59 1.90
CA SER A 262 11.03 -5.04 0.93
C SER A 262 10.73 -6.01 -0.22
N THR A 263 11.70 -6.84 -0.58
CA THR A 263 11.55 -7.87 -1.62
C THR A 263 10.41 -8.85 -1.32
N VAL A 264 10.10 -9.09 -0.04
CA VAL A 264 8.97 -9.95 0.39
C VAL A 264 7.70 -9.12 0.56
N MET A 265 7.82 -7.86 0.92
CA MET A 265 6.66 -6.97 1.10
C MET A 265 5.91 -6.73 -0.22
N GLY A 266 6.63 -6.64 -1.35
CA GLY A 266 6.01 -6.51 -2.67
C GLY A 266 4.98 -7.59 -2.98
N PRO A 267 5.36 -8.89 -3.00
CA PRO A 267 4.43 -10.00 -3.15
C PRO A 267 3.24 -9.95 -2.20
N ILE A 268 3.45 -9.61 -0.91
CA ILE A 268 2.38 -9.55 0.09
C ILE A 268 1.37 -8.45 -0.24
N ILE A 269 1.77 -7.34 -0.87
CA ILE A 269 0.82 -6.32 -1.35
C ILE A 269 -0.21 -6.94 -2.30
N GLY A 270 0.18 -7.92 -3.12
CA GLY A 270 -0.75 -8.64 -3.99
C GLY A 270 -1.93 -9.29 -3.27
N MET A 271 -1.79 -9.60 -1.98
CA MET A 271 -2.88 -10.10 -1.15
C MET A 271 -4.03 -9.10 -0.97
N GLU A 272 -3.76 -7.80 -1.15
CA GLU A 272 -4.79 -6.76 -1.13
C GLU A 272 -5.91 -7.04 -2.14
N ALA A 273 -5.56 -7.48 -3.35
CA ALA A 273 -6.53 -7.84 -4.39
C ALA A 273 -7.36 -9.08 -3.99
N VAL A 274 -6.74 -10.07 -3.34
CA VAL A 274 -7.42 -11.28 -2.86
C VAL A 274 -8.43 -10.91 -1.75
N PHE A 275 -8.01 -10.10 -0.78
CA PHE A 275 -8.88 -9.64 0.29
C PHE A 275 -9.97 -8.71 -0.24
N GLY A 276 -9.65 -7.83 -1.18
CA GLY A 276 -10.63 -6.95 -1.82
C GLY A 276 -11.71 -7.74 -2.55
N ALA A 277 -11.32 -8.72 -3.36
CA ALA A 277 -12.25 -9.63 -4.01
C ALA A 277 -13.11 -10.39 -2.99
N PHE A 278 -12.51 -10.91 -1.92
CA PHE A 278 -13.22 -11.60 -0.84
C PHE A 278 -14.28 -10.70 -0.18
N PHE A 279 -13.93 -9.48 0.21
CA PHE A 279 -14.88 -8.56 0.80
C PHE A 279 -15.99 -8.14 -0.17
N TYR A 280 -15.66 -7.95 -1.45
CA TYR A 280 -16.62 -7.59 -2.48
C TYR A 280 -17.62 -8.73 -2.72
N LEU A 281 -17.16 -9.99 -2.77
CA LEU A 281 -18.00 -11.18 -2.88
C LEU A 281 -18.98 -11.30 -1.70
N LEU A 282 -18.52 -11.00 -0.48
CA LEU A 282 -19.38 -10.97 0.70
C LEU A 282 -20.41 -9.84 0.64
N TRP A 283 -20.02 -8.67 0.14
CA TRP A 283 -20.90 -7.52 -0.01
C TRP A 283 -22.01 -7.79 -1.04
N ASP A 284 -21.63 -8.33 -2.17
CA ASP A 284 -22.52 -8.60 -3.31
C ASP A 284 -23.29 -9.94 -3.16
N GLN A 285 -23.00 -10.69 -2.09
CA GLN A 285 -23.61 -12.00 -1.77
C GLN A 285 -23.55 -12.99 -2.96
N ARG A 286 -22.54 -12.93 -3.79
CA ARG A 286 -22.34 -13.80 -4.94
C ARG A 286 -21.20 -14.81 -4.73
N THR A 287 -21.30 -15.92 -5.44
CA THR A 287 -20.21 -16.90 -5.49
C THR A 287 -19.07 -16.41 -6.40
N PRO A 288 -17.80 -16.74 -6.04
CA PRO A 288 -16.68 -16.38 -6.90
C PRO A 288 -16.74 -17.12 -8.25
N THR A 289 -16.31 -16.46 -9.30
CA THR A 289 -16.08 -17.09 -10.59
C THR A 289 -14.85 -18.01 -10.54
N VAL A 290 -14.72 -18.94 -11.46
CA VAL A 290 -13.55 -19.82 -11.58
C VAL A 290 -12.28 -18.98 -11.77
N SER A 291 -12.34 -17.90 -12.52
CA SER A 291 -11.21 -16.98 -12.75
C SER A 291 -10.76 -16.30 -11.46
N GLU A 292 -11.70 -15.78 -10.65
CA GLU A 292 -11.40 -15.16 -9.34
C GLU A 292 -10.80 -16.16 -8.37
N LEU A 293 -11.33 -17.39 -8.30
CA LEU A 293 -10.80 -18.47 -7.45
C LEU A 293 -9.38 -18.87 -7.88
N CYS A 294 -9.19 -19.18 -9.14
CA CYS A 294 -7.87 -19.58 -9.66
C CYS A 294 -6.87 -18.44 -9.50
N GLY A 295 -7.27 -17.21 -9.80
CA GLY A 295 -6.43 -16.02 -9.65
C GLY A 295 -6.02 -15.79 -8.21
N GLY A 296 -6.96 -15.84 -7.27
CA GLY A 296 -6.67 -15.71 -5.84
C GLY A 296 -5.71 -16.80 -5.32
N LEU A 297 -5.93 -18.06 -5.71
CA LEU A 297 -5.05 -19.17 -5.35
C LEU A 297 -3.64 -18.99 -5.92
N LEU A 298 -3.50 -18.49 -7.14
CA LEU A 298 -2.19 -18.17 -7.72
C LEU A 298 -1.48 -17.05 -6.96
N VAL A 299 -2.18 -15.97 -6.59
CA VAL A 299 -1.59 -14.90 -5.77
C VAL A 299 -1.08 -15.45 -4.45
N ILE A 300 -1.90 -16.21 -3.72
CA ILE A 300 -1.52 -16.84 -2.44
C ILE A 300 -0.29 -17.75 -2.65
N THR A 301 -0.31 -18.59 -3.68
CA THR A 301 0.81 -19.50 -4.01
C THR A 301 2.09 -18.72 -4.28
N GLY A 302 2.04 -17.66 -5.06
CA GLY A 302 3.20 -16.83 -5.37
C GLY A 302 3.76 -16.13 -4.13
N VAL A 303 2.91 -15.65 -3.21
CA VAL A 303 3.34 -15.09 -1.91
C VAL A 303 4.03 -16.15 -1.07
N VAL A 304 3.46 -17.35 -0.96
CA VAL A 304 4.06 -18.48 -0.23
C VAL A 304 5.43 -18.86 -0.82
N LEU A 305 5.54 -18.95 -2.14
CA LEU A 305 6.80 -19.24 -2.82
C LEU A 305 7.87 -18.17 -2.52
N CYS A 306 7.50 -16.89 -2.49
CA CYS A 306 8.42 -15.82 -2.14
C CYS A 306 8.90 -15.90 -0.69
N VAL A 307 7.99 -16.14 0.26
CA VAL A 307 8.32 -16.30 1.68
C VAL A 307 9.21 -17.54 1.89
N TYR A 308 8.91 -18.63 1.21
CA TYR A 308 9.72 -19.85 1.24
C TYR A 308 11.12 -19.64 0.66
N ALA A 309 11.23 -18.93 -0.46
CA ALA A 309 12.52 -18.56 -1.04
C ALA A 309 13.36 -17.75 -0.05
N LEU A 310 12.74 -16.78 0.65
CA LEU A 310 13.41 -16.01 1.70
C LEU A 310 13.94 -16.92 2.84
N ALA A 311 13.14 -17.89 3.27
CA ALA A 311 13.52 -18.80 4.36
C ALA A 311 14.70 -19.71 4.00
N ARG A 312 14.90 -19.98 2.70
CA ARG A 312 16.01 -20.82 2.19
C ARG A 312 17.30 -20.06 1.89
N VAL A 313 17.26 -18.73 1.77
CA VAL A 313 18.47 -17.95 1.56
C VAL A 313 19.28 -17.95 2.84
N ARG A 314 20.34 -18.79 2.87
CA ARG A 314 21.33 -18.77 3.95
C ARG A 314 22.00 -17.40 3.98
N PRO A 315 22.21 -16.79 5.17
CA PRO A 315 23.08 -15.63 5.29
C PRO A 315 24.44 -15.99 4.65
N PRO A 316 25.09 -15.07 3.92
CA PRO A 316 26.47 -15.30 3.50
C PRO A 316 27.30 -15.64 4.74
N ALA A 317 28.16 -16.65 4.62
CA ALA A 317 29.08 -17.04 5.68
C ALA A 317 29.82 -15.80 6.20
N PRO A 318 30.01 -15.65 7.52
CA PRO A 318 30.79 -14.53 8.04
C PRO A 318 32.16 -14.57 7.34
N GLY A 319 32.50 -13.44 6.71
CA GLY A 319 33.84 -13.28 6.13
C GLY A 319 34.89 -13.58 7.18
N PRO A 320 36.11 -14.03 6.78
CA PRO A 320 37.18 -14.32 7.71
C PRO A 320 37.35 -13.11 8.66
N ALA A 321 37.44 -13.42 9.95
CA ALA A 321 37.69 -12.40 10.96
C ALA A 321 38.92 -11.56 10.57
N PRO A 322 38.88 -10.22 10.73
CA PRO A 322 40.06 -9.43 10.45
C PRO A 322 41.20 -9.99 11.28
N ALA A 323 42.34 -10.26 10.61
CA ALA A 323 43.55 -10.77 11.27
C ALA A 323 43.90 -9.85 12.46
N PRO A 324 44.24 -10.43 13.61
CA PRO A 324 44.62 -9.64 14.77
C PRO A 324 45.76 -8.67 14.34
N ALA A 325 45.55 -7.38 14.63
CA ALA A 325 46.53 -6.36 14.35
C ALA A 325 47.87 -6.81 14.99
N ARG A 326 48.89 -7.07 14.14
CA ARG A 326 50.23 -7.38 14.59
C ARG A 326 50.66 -6.26 15.51
N GLY A 327 50.82 -6.59 16.80
CA GLY A 327 51.28 -5.64 17.80
C GLY A 327 52.59 -5.00 17.36
N VAL A 328 52.57 -3.70 17.26
CA VAL A 328 53.79 -2.87 17.15
C VAL A 328 54.52 -3.05 18.49
N ARG A 329 55.55 -3.93 18.45
CA ARG A 329 56.53 -3.95 19.55
C ARG A 329 57.25 -2.62 19.54
N ARG A 330 57.15 -1.87 20.57
CA ARG A 330 58.09 -0.82 20.96
C ARG A 330 59.28 -1.42 21.74
#